data_9f695c01ea05990a882c786f2f772e89
#
_entry.id   9f695c01ea05990a882c786f2f772e89
#
_cell.length_a   1.000
_cell.length_b   1.000
_cell.length_c   1.000
_cell.angle_alpha   90.00
_cell.angle_beta   90.00
_cell.angle_gamma   90.00
#
_symmetry.space_group_name_H-M   'P 1'
#
loop_
_entity.id
_entity.type
_entity.pdbx_description
1 polymer ?
#
loop_
_entity_poly.entity_id
_entity_poly.type
_entity_poly.pdbx_seq_one_letter_code
_entity_poly.pdbx_strand_id
1 'polypeptide(L)'
;MCKIQKTEVKTPEADLNKYLSVLQEHIVLIEGAHFQVNLDLWDEQDEPASENPIWREYNRNELISALVAQECTKKEAQTLISMLQSHKKTRVIKPAYEKDTLPLRPAGYQMIDGTPWFVRNESKPLEPVKGNPGPILRQICRMFGNEAPLFIGWLKGAYTRQLNFAAEARGMRAPYQKVASQTLAIIGEPGTGKTHVLLDIIIAGLLGEYTNMPSSWLSGASRFNDWALNSNIWVADDGVALQSIRERKQAATILKQAGYSSRLTIECKNKAVMNMDYPCERIFIVNLQDYALRALPAYEENTDKYLFLHNCAPSGLLEDWGGDFETMEKNLQDAIPAFAYWLLNDYVLPEWATRDTNRHTVADYGYMSPPVLQALSELDEAGILMARLRKCYVSPYTQERVRNKALTQEDLRSIMEGLEGRPDCTSSIKMGLLLSECIRRWPHLIEDKIVGGYRHFTLLRNEAWLNPLTMNTTHCCIAQPDPILLEQAGLPHDFNPVPPRHEPEQQDELPLCA
;
A
#
# COMPACT_ATOMS: atom_id res chain seq x y z
N MET A 1 -8.25 -40.58 -18.24
CA MET A 1 -8.69 -40.90 -19.61
C MET A 1 -9.45 -39.71 -20.14
N CYS A 2 -8.96 -39.13 -21.20
CA CYS A 2 -9.60 -38.01 -21.85
C CYS A 2 -11.11 -38.27 -21.94
N LYS A 3 -11.97 -37.26 -21.72
CA LYS A 3 -13.42 -37.37 -22.00
C LYS A 3 -13.75 -37.85 -23.43
N ILE A 4 -12.72 -38.05 -24.23
CA ILE A 4 -12.70 -38.72 -25.51
C ILE A 4 -12.56 -40.24 -25.27
N GLN A 5 -13.57 -40.87 -24.63
CA GLN A 5 -13.56 -42.32 -24.46
C GLN A 5 -13.73 -43.05 -25.81
N LYS A 6 -12.95 -44.12 -25.97
CA LYS A 6 -13.12 -45.12 -27.05
C LYS A 6 -14.58 -45.58 -27.16
N THR A 7 -15.33 -44.98 -28.06
CA THR A 7 -16.55 -45.61 -28.57
C THR A 7 -16.22 -46.15 -29.96
N GLU A 8 -16.46 -47.43 -30.20
CA GLU A 8 -16.24 -48.08 -31.49
C GLU A 8 -16.86 -47.25 -32.61
N VAL A 9 -15.97 -46.75 -33.47
CA VAL A 9 -16.29 -45.79 -34.54
C VAL A 9 -17.05 -46.49 -35.66
N LYS A 10 -18.31 -46.11 -35.88
CA LYS A 10 -19.09 -46.59 -37.04
C LYS A 10 -19.51 -45.50 -38.03
N THR A 11 -19.30 -44.22 -37.78
CA THR A 11 -19.50 -43.17 -38.79
C THR A 11 -18.58 -41.96 -38.51
N PRO A 12 -17.66 -41.60 -39.44
CA PRO A 12 -16.62 -40.59 -39.15
C PRO A 12 -17.13 -39.17 -38.83
N GLU A 13 -18.26 -38.75 -39.40
CA GLU A 13 -18.78 -37.39 -39.23
C GLU A 13 -19.50 -37.14 -37.90
N ALA A 14 -20.23 -38.14 -37.38
CA ALA A 14 -20.97 -37.99 -36.13
C ALA A 14 -20.04 -37.92 -34.92
N ASP A 15 -18.93 -38.66 -34.98
CA ASP A 15 -17.94 -38.65 -33.89
C ASP A 15 -17.12 -37.37 -33.90
N LEU A 16 -16.73 -36.83 -35.05
CA LEU A 16 -16.03 -35.56 -35.16
C LEU A 16 -16.83 -34.38 -34.58
N ASN A 17 -18.16 -34.36 -34.77
CA ASN A 17 -19.01 -33.32 -34.16
C ASN A 17 -19.12 -33.44 -32.65
N LYS A 18 -19.07 -34.63 -32.09
CA LYS A 18 -19.04 -34.86 -30.64
C LYS A 18 -17.71 -34.38 -30.06
N TYR A 19 -16.59 -34.70 -30.71
CA TYR A 19 -15.28 -34.17 -30.32
C TYR A 19 -15.20 -32.65 -30.44
N LEU A 20 -15.77 -32.09 -31.49
CA LEU A 20 -15.81 -30.64 -31.68
C LEU A 20 -16.53 -29.93 -30.53
N SER A 21 -17.64 -30.48 -30.02
CA SER A 21 -18.38 -29.88 -28.91
C SER A 21 -17.56 -29.87 -27.63
N VAL A 22 -16.84 -30.94 -27.32
CA VAL A 22 -15.93 -31.00 -26.15
C VAL A 22 -14.79 -30.00 -26.30
N LEU A 23 -14.17 -29.94 -27.48
CA LEU A 23 -13.09 -28.98 -27.74
C LEU A 23 -13.57 -27.54 -27.63
N GLN A 24 -14.82 -27.24 -28.02
CA GLN A 24 -15.40 -25.90 -27.93
C GLN A 24 -15.63 -25.43 -26.49
N GLU A 25 -15.74 -26.34 -25.52
CA GLU A 25 -15.83 -26.02 -24.11
C GLU A 25 -14.46 -25.66 -23.51
N HIS A 26 -13.39 -26.29 -24.03
CA HIS A 26 -12.05 -26.22 -23.48
C HIS A 26 -11.04 -25.42 -24.32
N ILE A 27 -11.41 -24.98 -25.50
CA ILE A 27 -10.52 -24.24 -26.40
C ILE A 27 -11.14 -22.91 -26.78
N VAL A 28 -10.32 -21.88 -26.66
CA VAL A 28 -10.64 -20.52 -27.07
C VAL A 28 -9.67 -20.10 -28.16
N LEU A 29 -10.19 -19.66 -29.31
CA LEU A 29 -9.38 -19.10 -30.38
C LEU A 29 -9.15 -17.62 -30.15
N ILE A 30 -7.88 -17.23 -30.06
CA ILE A 30 -7.48 -15.82 -29.99
C ILE A 30 -7.17 -15.31 -31.40
N GLU A 31 -7.62 -14.12 -31.74
CA GLU A 31 -7.36 -13.53 -33.05
C GLU A 31 -5.87 -13.45 -33.32
N GLY A 32 -5.43 -14.06 -34.44
CA GLY A 32 -4.01 -14.14 -34.79
C GLY A 32 -3.48 -15.57 -34.85
N ALA A 33 -4.36 -16.59 -34.73
CA ALA A 33 -4.08 -18.01 -34.87
C ALA A 33 -3.44 -18.71 -33.65
N HIS A 34 -3.62 -18.17 -32.45
CA HIS A 34 -3.26 -18.84 -31.20
C HIS A 34 -4.49 -19.46 -30.54
N PHE A 35 -4.33 -20.67 -30.00
CA PHE A 35 -5.36 -21.38 -29.27
C PHE A 35 -5.00 -21.35 -27.77
N GLN A 36 -5.90 -20.89 -26.93
CA GLN A 36 -5.80 -21.09 -25.51
C GLN A 36 -6.58 -22.34 -25.13
N VAL A 37 -5.88 -23.32 -24.58
CA VAL A 37 -6.44 -24.63 -24.26
C VAL A 37 -6.44 -24.77 -22.74
N ASN A 38 -7.59 -25.10 -22.17
CA ASN A 38 -7.69 -25.50 -20.78
C ASN A 38 -7.06 -26.89 -20.63
N LEU A 39 -6.02 -27.01 -19.77
CA LEU A 39 -5.28 -28.26 -19.60
C LEU A 39 -6.13 -29.38 -19.01
N ASP A 40 -7.25 -29.09 -18.34
CA ASP A 40 -8.22 -30.10 -17.88
C ASP A 40 -8.75 -30.96 -19.03
N LEU A 41 -8.62 -30.49 -20.30
CA LEU A 41 -8.93 -31.28 -21.49
C LEU A 41 -8.08 -32.56 -21.60
N TRP A 42 -6.85 -32.52 -21.07
CA TRP A 42 -5.87 -33.61 -21.19
C TRP A 42 -5.82 -34.54 -19.96
N ASP A 43 -6.52 -34.17 -18.85
CA ASP A 43 -6.50 -35.00 -17.63
C ASP A 43 -7.31 -36.28 -17.79
N GLU A 44 -6.70 -37.41 -17.37
CA GLU A 44 -7.25 -38.77 -17.52
C GLU A 44 -8.27 -39.15 -16.43
N GLN A 45 -8.55 -38.30 -15.47
CA GLN A 45 -9.33 -38.67 -14.28
C GLN A 45 -10.78 -38.19 -14.39
N ASP A 46 -11.72 -39.01 -13.89
CA ASP A 46 -13.13 -38.67 -13.70
C ASP A 46 -13.33 -37.66 -12.53
N GLU A 47 -12.33 -36.88 -12.19
CA GLU A 47 -12.46 -35.78 -11.25
C GLU A 47 -13.25 -34.64 -11.88
N PRO A 48 -14.10 -33.96 -11.10
CA PRO A 48 -14.79 -32.77 -11.57
C PRO A 48 -13.75 -31.77 -12.07
N ALA A 49 -14.04 -31.14 -13.21
CA ALA A 49 -13.15 -30.13 -13.81
C ALA A 49 -12.62 -29.20 -12.70
N SER A 50 -11.32 -29.00 -12.68
CA SER A 50 -10.66 -28.16 -11.68
C SER A 50 -11.41 -26.84 -11.57
N GLU A 51 -11.72 -26.41 -10.35
CA GLU A 51 -12.30 -25.08 -10.12
C GLU A 51 -11.39 -23.97 -10.69
N ASN A 52 -10.14 -24.32 -10.99
CA ASN A 52 -9.09 -23.42 -11.48
C ASN A 52 -8.48 -23.93 -12.79
N PRO A 53 -9.13 -23.70 -13.92
CA PRO A 53 -8.59 -24.12 -15.19
C PRO A 53 -7.23 -23.47 -15.49
N ILE A 54 -6.23 -24.27 -15.80
CA ILE A 54 -4.93 -23.80 -16.27
C ILE A 54 -4.98 -23.70 -17.79
N TRP A 55 -4.81 -22.49 -18.32
CA TRP A 55 -4.81 -22.23 -19.73
C TRP A 55 -3.40 -22.17 -20.30
N ARG A 56 -3.16 -22.91 -21.39
CA ARG A 56 -1.88 -22.90 -22.11
C ARG A 56 -2.09 -22.50 -23.57
N GLU A 57 -1.19 -21.66 -24.05
CA GLU A 57 -1.18 -21.25 -25.45
C GLU A 57 -0.58 -22.35 -26.32
N TYR A 58 -1.25 -22.62 -27.44
CA TYR A 58 -0.80 -23.52 -28.49
C TYR A 58 -0.89 -22.81 -29.83
N ASN A 59 0.16 -22.90 -30.64
CA ASN A 59 0.01 -22.63 -32.06
C ASN A 59 -0.68 -23.82 -32.75
N ARG A 60 -1.06 -23.64 -34.04
CA ARG A 60 -1.78 -24.67 -34.78
C ARG A 60 -1.05 -26.02 -34.80
N ASN A 61 0.27 -26.02 -34.99
CA ASN A 61 1.05 -27.26 -35.12
C ASN A 61 1.21 -27.95 -33.76
N GLU A 62 1.41 -27.19 -32.70
CA GLU A 62 1.47 -27.72 -31.34
C GLU A 62 0.16 -28.34 -30.92
N LEU A 63 -0.98 -27.72 -31.25
CA LEU A 63 -2.31 -28.27 -30.96
C LEU A 63 -2.58 -29.53 -31.76
N ILE A 64 -2.18 -29.59 -33.04
CA ILE A 64 -2.23 -30.81 -33.82
C ILE A 64 -1.42 -31.92 -33.14
N SER A 65 -0.20 -31.62 -32.73
CA SER A 65 0.67 -32.60 -32.06
C SER A 65 0.08 -33.08 -30.74
N ALA A 66 -0.53 -32.18 -29.95
CA ALA A 66 -1.19 -32.52 -28.69
C ALA A 66 -2.42 -33.45 -28.95
N LEU A 67 -3.24 -33.13 -29.93
CA LEU A 67 -4.40 -33.99 -30.31
C LEU A 67 -3.95 -35.37 -30.84
N VAL A 68 -2.84 -35.43 -31.57
CA VAL A 68 -2.27 -36.70 -32.04
C VAL A 68 -1.76 -37.54 -30.88
N ALA A 69 -1.16 -36.90 -29.85
CA ALA A 69 -0.75 -37.60 -28.63
C ALA A 69 -1.95 -38.19 -27.86
N GLN A 70 -3.16 -37.69 -28.09
CA GLN A 70 -4.42 -38.20 -27.53
C GLN A 70 -5.13 -39.18 -28.50
N GLU A 71 -4.36 -39.95 -29.27
CA GLU A 71 -4.82 -41.02 -30.17
C GLU A 71 -5.60 -40.53 -31.43
N CYS A 72 -5.69 -39.21 -31.68
CA CYS A 72 -6.24 -38.72 -32.96
C CYS A 72 -5.25 -38.97 -34.10
N THR A 73 -5.77 -39.34 -35.29
CA THR A 73 -4.91 -39.31 -36.48
C THR A 73 -4.58 -37.86 -36.87
N LYS A 74 -3.41 -37.64 -37.48
CA LYS A 74 -3.02 -36.30 -37.93
C LYS A 74 -4.07 -35.63 -38.83
N LYS A 75 -4.78 -36.40 -39.66
CA LYS A 75 -5.83 -35.91 -40.54
C LYS A 75 -7.07 -35.49 -39.77
N GLU A 76 -7.47 -36.25 -38.77
CA GLU A 76 -8.58 -35.91 -37.88
C GLU A 76 -8.28 -34.65 -37.08
N ALA A 77 -7.08 -34.55 -36.46
CA ALA A 77 -6.64 -33.37 -35.73
C ALA A 77 -6.66 -32.11 -36.61
N GLN A 78 -6.16 -32.19 -37.83
CA GLN A 78 -6.21 -31.09 -38.80
C GLN A 78 -7.65 -30.69 -39.17
N THR A 79 -8.53 -31.67 -39.33
CA THR A 79 -9.95 -31.44 -39.64
C THR A 79 -10.65 -30.77 -38.45
N LEU A 80 -10.45 -31.28 -37.22
CA LEU A 80 -11.02 -30.69 -35.98
C LEU A 80 -10.60 -29.24 -35.79
N ILE A 81 -9.32 -28.94 -36.00
CA ILE A 81 -8.83 -27.55 -35.85
C ILE A 81 -9.44 -26.66 -36.95
N SER A 82 -9.57 -27.13 -38.17
CA SER A 82 -10.22 -26.37 -39.24
C SER A 82 -11.71 -26.13 -38.93
N MET A 83 -12.39 -27.12 -38.36
CA MET A 83 -13.77 -27.00 -37.90
C MET A 83 -13.88 -25.99 -36.72
N LEU A 84 -12.97 -26.05 -35.73
CA LEU A 84 -12.90 -25.07 -34.65
C LEU A 84 -12.76 -23.64 -35.19
N GLN A 85 -11.86 -23.42 -36.15
CA GLN A 85 -11.61 -22.10 -36.73
C GLN A 85 -12.81 -21.57 -37.55
N SER A 86 -13.60 -22.44 -38.18
CA SER A 86 -14.72 -22.06 -39.04
C SER A 86 -16.08 -22.10 -38.33
N HIS A 87 -16.20 -22.75 -37.19
CA HIS A 87 -17.48 -23.01 -36.51
C HIS A 87 -18.01 -21.80 -35.79
N LYS A 88 -19.29 -21.42 -36.03
CA LYS A 88 -19.94 -20.24 -35.41
C LYS A 88 -20.03 -20.28 -33.90
N LYS A 89 -19.97 -21.46 -33.26
CA LYS A 89 -20.01 -21.61 -31.79
C LYS A 89 -18.62 -21.54 -31.14
N THR A 90 -17.55 -21.66 -31.94
CA THR A 90 -16.20 -21.49 -31.36
C THR A 90 -16.03 -20.06 -30.88
N ARG A 91 -15.65 -19.89 -29.62
CA ARG A 91 -15.38 -18.58 -29.08
C ARG A 91 -14.14 -18.02 -29.74
N VAL A 92 -14.34 -17.14 -30.71
CA VAL A 92 -13.27 -16.27 -31.20
C VAL A 92 -13.24 -15.04 -30.35
N ILE A 93 -12.18 -14.87 -29.58
CA ILE A 93 -11.99 -13.73 -28.72
C ILE A 93 -10.98 -12.81 -29.41
N LYS A 94 -11.31 -11.52 -29.43
CA LYS A 94 -10.35 -10.44 -29.65
C LYS A 94 -10.07 -9.82 -28.29
N PRO A 95 -9.16 -10.38 -27.47
CA PRO A 95 -8.85 -9.75 -26.24
C PRO A 95 -8.14 -8.44 -26.57
N ALA A 96 -8.65 -7.34 -26.02
CA ALA A 96 -7.90 -6.09 -26.03
C ALA A 96 -6.64 -6.23 -25.18
N TYR A 97 -6.70 -7.13 -24.19
CA TYR A 97 -5.63 -7.42 -23.26
C TYR A 97 -5.52 -8.90 -22.93
N GLU A 98 -4.27 -9.37 -22.91
CA GLU A 98 -3.88 -10.68 -22.40
C GLU A 98 -2.92 -10.51 -21.23
N LYS A 99 -3.10 -11.32 -20.20
CA LYS A 99 -2.22 -11.36 -19.02
C LYS A 99 -2.06 -12.80 -18.55
N ASP A 100 -0.87 -13.16 -18.09
CA ASP A 100 -0.64 -14.46 -17.47
C ASP A 100 -1.44 -14.57 -16.17
N THR A 101 -1.40 -13.53 -15.35
CA THR A 101 -2.17 -13.43 -14.12
C THR A 101 -2.66 -11.99 -13.96
N LEU A 102 -3.91 -11.83 -13.56
CA LEU A 102 -4.45 -10.54 -13.14
C LEU A 102 -4.86 -10.67 -11.66
N PRO A 103 -4.33 -9.82 -10.78
CA PRO A 103 -4.51 -9.99 -9.35
C PRO A 103 -5.97 -10.18 -8.93
N LEU A 104 -6.21 -11.19 -8.10
CA LEU A 104 -7.50 -11.56 -7.49
C LEU A 104 -8.61 -11.92 -8.49
N ARG A 105 -8.28 -12.15 -9.75
CA ARG A 105 -9.27 -12.51 -10.79
C ARG A 105 -9.17 -13.98 -11.19
N PRO A 106 -10.29 -14.57 -11.60
CA PRO A 106 -10.30 -15.94 -12.14
C PRO A 106 -9.56 -16.01 -13.47
N ALA A 107 -9.15 -17.21 -13.85
CA ALA A 107 -8.64 -17.48 -15.19
C ALA A 107 -9.76 -17.44 -16.24
N GLY A 108 -9.38 -17.33 -17.50
CA GLY A 108 -10.26 -17.38 -18.66
C GLY A 108 -10.65 -16.02 -19.21
N TYR A 109 -11.69 -16.04 -20.04
CA TYR A 109 -12.21 -14.83 -20.68
C TYR A 109 -13.10 -14.04 -19.74
N GLN A 110 -12.85 -12.75 -19.66
CA GLN A 110 -13.59 -11.84 -18.81
C GLN A 110 -13.91 -10.52 -19.54
N MET A 111 -15.10 -9.98 -19.30
CA MET A 111 -15.42 -8.60 -19.66
C MET A 111 -15.16 -7.71 -18.45
N ILE A 112 -14.13 -6.89 -18.52
CA ILE A 112 -13.79 -5.97 -17.46
C ILE A 112 -14.07 -4.55 -17.96
N ASP A 113 -15.07 -3.90 -17.37
CA ASP A 113 -15.55 -2.57 -17.75
C ASP A 113 -15.78 -2.40 -19.27
N GLY A 114 -16.44 -3.39 -19.88
CA GLY A 114 -16.73 -3.40 -21.31
C GLY A 114 -15.54 -3.78 -22.22
N THR A 115 -14.37 -4.02 -21.63
CA THR A 115 -13.16 -4.40 -22.34
C THR A 115 -12.94 -5.92 -22.23
N PRO A 116 -12.69 -6.63 -23.35
CA PRO A 116 -12.45 -8.08 -23.35
C PRO A 116 -11.02 -8.39 -22.91
N TRP A 117 -10.89 -9.25 -21.90
CA TRP A 117 -9.64 -9.74 -21.34
C TRP A 117 -9.53 -11.25 -21.45
N PHE A 118 -8.30 -11.72 -21.59
CA PHE A 118 -7.98 -13.13 -21.38
C PHE A 118 -6.89 -13.24 -20.32
N VAL A 119 -7.18 -13.99 -19.23
CA VAL A 119 -6.30 -14.23 -18.11
C VAL A 119 -5.96 -15.71 -18.08
N ARG A 120 -4.66 -16.07 -18.12
CA ARG A 120 -4.25 -17.48 -18.23
C ARG A 120 -4.34 -18.23 -16.89
N ASN A 121 -3.90 -17.59 -15.83
CA ASN A 121 -3.83 -18.22 -14.52
C ASN A 121 -4.70 -17.46 -13.51
N GLU A 122 -5.38 -18.20 -12.66
CA GLU A 122 -6.17 -17.62 -11.58
C GLU A 122 -5.28 -17.03 -10.51
N SER A 123 -5.73 -15.92 -9.91
CA SER A 123 -5.18 -15.35 -8.70
C SER A 123 -6.23 -15.34 -7.61
N LYS A 124 -5.91 -15.92 -6.45
CA LYS A 124 -6.77 -15.98 -5.27
C LYS A 124 -6.13 -15.24 -4.10
N PRO A 125 -6.95 -14.67 -3.20
CA PRO A 125 -6.45 -14.24 -1.90
C PRO A 125 -5.97 -15.45 -1.09
N LEU A 126 -5.11 -15.20 -0.11
CA LEU A 126 -4.70 -16.21 0.85
C LEU A 126 -5.94 -16.82 1.53
N GLU A 127 -5.93 -18.14 1.71
CA GLU A 127 -6.98 -18.84 2.47
C GLU A 127 -6.69 -18.79 3.97
N PRO A 128 -7.63 -18.28 4.81
CA PRO A 128 -7.43 -18.19 6.23
C PRO A 128 -7.60 -19.57 6.90
N VAL A 129 -6.65 -19.97 7.75
CA VAL A 129 -6.65 -21.26 8.45
C VAL A 129 -6.58 -21.03 9.96
N LYS A 130 -7.49 -21.66 10.73
CA LYS A 130 -7.46 -21.52 12.19
C LYS A 130 -6.15 -22.06 12.79
N GLY A 131 -5.48 -21.23 13.60
CA GLY A 131 -4.19 -21.58 14.18
C GLY A 131 -3.70 -20.53 15.17
N ASN A 132 -2.38 -20.48 15.41
CA ASN A 132 -1.75 -19.55 16.34
C ASN A 132 -1.20 -18.31 15.62
N PRO A 133 -1.79 -17.12 15.77
CA PRO A 133 -1.29 -15.86 15.20
C PRO A 133 -0.13 -15.24 16.01
N GLY A 134 0.18 -15.76 17.20
CA GLY A 134 1.09 -15.18 18.19
C GLY A 134 2.44 -14.72 17.64
N PRO A 135 3.14 -15.50 16.77
CA PRO A 135 4.39 -15.07 16.17
C PRO A 135 4.29 -13.72 15.44
N ILE A 136 3.27 -13.56 14.60
CA ILE A 136 3.02 -12.31 13.84
C ILE A 136 2.64 -11.17 14.78
N LEU A 137 1.74 -11.41 15.72
CA LEU A 137 1.28 -10.39 16.68
C LEU A 137 2.43 -9.85 17.52
N ARG A 138 3.29 -10.74 18.03
CA ARG A 138 4.48 -10.36 18.79
C ARG A 138 5.40 -9.45 17.98
N GLN A 139 5.65 -9.83 16.74
CA GLN A 139 6.51 -9.06 15.85
C GLN A 139 5.93 -7.66 15.57
N ILE A 140 4.63 -7.57 15.26
CA ILE A 140 3.96 -6.30 15.02
C ILE A 140 3.98 -5.41 16.28
N CYS A 141 3.67 -5.95 17.45
CA CYS A 141 3.70 -5.20 18.71
C CYS A 141 5.12 -4.68 19.03
N ARG A 142 6.16 -5.47 18.77
CA ARG A 142 7.55 -5.02 18.94
C ARG A 142 7.92 -3.88 17.99
N MET A 143 7.42 -3.91 16.77
CA MET A 143 7.78 -2.92 15.73
C MET A 143 6.97 -1.62 15.84
N PHE A 144 5.75 -1.66 16.31
CA PHE A 144 4.85 -0.51 16.33
C PHE A 144 4.41 -0.06 17.73
N GLY A 145 4.65 -0.87 18.77
CA GLY A 145 4.22 -0.54 20.13
C GLY A 145 2.73 -0.22 20.19
N ASN A 146 2.40 0.94 20.76
CA ASN A 146 1.01 1.41 20.88
C ASN A 146 0.31 1.66 19.53
N GLU A 147 1.06 1.77 18.44
CA GLU A 147 0.50 1.93 17.09
C GLU A 147 0.17 0.59 16.42
N ALA A 148 0.51 -0.53 17.04
CA ALA A 148 0.23 -1.88 16.52
C ALA A 148 -1.25 -2.09 16.12
N PRO A 149 -2.25 -1.66 16.92
CA PRO A 149 -3.65 -1.78 16.55
C PRO A 149 -4.01 -1.06 15.24
N LEU A 150 -3.38 0.08 14.94
CA LEU A 150 -3.61 0.83 13.70
C LEU A 150 -3.06 0.07 12.49
N PHE A 151 -1.87 -0.51 12.61
CA PHE A 151 -1.28 -1.32 11.56
C PHE A 151 -2.12 -2.60 11.30
N ILE A 152 -2.52 -3.30 12.35
CA ILE A 152 -3.37 -4.48 12.27
C ILE A 152 -4.75 -4.14 11.67
N GLY A 153 -5.34 -3.01 12.07
CA GLY A 153 -6.58 -2.51 11.50
C GLY A 153 -6.47 -2.22 10.00
N TRP A 154 -5.34 -1.64 9.57
CA TRP A 154 -5.06 -1.43 8.15
C TRP A 154 -4.94 -2.76 7.39
N LEU A 155 -4.21 -3.74 7.92
CA LEU A 155 -4.09 -5.09 7.34
C LEU A 155 -5.45 -5.78 7.22
N LYS A 156 -6.29 -5.71 8.28
CA LYS A 156 -7.66 -6.25 8.25
C LYS A 156 -8.48 -5.60 7.13
N GLY A 157 -8.41 -4.26 7.01
CA GLY A 157 -9.10 -3.52 5.96
C GLY A 157 -8.62 -3.91 4.55
N ALA A 158 -7.31 -4.00 4.34
CA ALA A 158 -6.72 -4.41 3.08
C ALA A 158 -7.13 -5.83 2.69
N TYR A 159 -7.02 -6.77 3.61
CA TYR A 159 -7.37 -8.16 3.36
C TYR A 159 -8.87 -8.34 3.08
N THR A 160 -9.77 -7.68 3.82
CA THR A 160 -11.21 -7.73 3.55
C THR A 160 -11.58 -7.13 2.20
N ARG A 161 -10.89 -6.06 1.75
CA ARG A 161 -11.07 -5.51 0.40
C ARG A 161 -10.70 -6.51 -0.68
N GLN A 162 -9.59 -7.25 -0.51
CA GLN A 162 -9.18 -8.30 -1.45
C GLN A 162 -10.20 -9.43 -1.53
N LEU A 163 -10.69 -9.91 -0.38
CA LEU A 163 -11.72 -10.96 -0.33
C LEU A 163 -13.02 -10.51 -1.00
N ASN A 164 -13.47 -9.30 -0.75
CA ASN A 164 -14.65 -8.73 -1.39
C ASN A 164 -14.48 -8.65 -2.90
N PHE A 165 -13.35 -8.12 -3.36
CA PHE A 165 -13.06 -7.99 -4.78
C PHE A 165 -12.96 -9.35 -5.47
N ALA A 166 -12.27 -10.31 -4.87
CA ALA A 166 -12.13 -11.65 -5.41
C ALA A 166 -13.49 -12.37 -5.55
N ALA A 167 -14.40 -12.16 -4.59
CA ALA A 167 -15.76 -12.67 -4.66
C ALA A 167 -16.56 -11.99 -5.77
N GLU A 168 -16.55 -10.65 -5.82
CA GLU A 168 -17.25 -9.87 -6.85
C GLU A 168 -16.72 -10.19 -8.28
N ALA A 169 -15.41 -10.39 -8.44
CA ALA A 169 -14.80 -10.80 -9.71
C ALA A 169 -15.26 -12.18 -10.21
N ARG A 170 -15.74 -13.02 -9.29
CA ARG A 170 -16.33 -14.35 -9.58
C ARG A 170 -17.87 -14.33 -9.64
N GLY A 171 -18.48 -13.14 -9.63
CA GLY A 171 -19.93 -12.98 -9.66
C GLY A 171 -20.64 -13.29 -8.32
N MET A 172 -19.87 -13.42 -7.25
CA MET A 172 -20.41 -13.65 -5.91
C MET A 172 -20.64 -12.32 -5.18
N ARG A 173 -21.47 -12.36 -4.13
CA ARG A 173 -21.67 -11.21 -3.25
C ARG A 173 -20.42 -11.00 -2.38
N ALA A 174 -20.01 -9.73 -2.18
CA ALA A 174 -18.97 -9.37 -1.23
C ALA A 174 -19.27 -9.93 0.18
N PRO A 175 -18.38 -10.74 0.77
CA PRO A 175 -18.63 -11.37 2.06
C PRO A 175 -18.52 -10.40 3.25
N TYR A 176 -17.80 -9.30 3.09
CA TYR A 176 -17.53 -8.34 4.16
C TYR A 176 -18.04 -6.95 3.80
N GLN A 177 -18.18 -6.11 4.84
CA GLN A 177 -18.53 -4.72 4.67
C GLN A 177 -17.44 -3.99 3.85
N LYS A 178 -17.84 -3.09 2.94
CA LYS A 178 -16.89 -2.29 2.16
C LYS A 178 -16.18 -1.28 3.05
N VAL A 179 -14.87 -1.29 3.00
CA VAL A 179 -13.98 -0.42 3.76
C VAL A 179 -13.17 0.45 2.81
N ALA A 180 -12.98 1.72 3.14
CA ALA A 180 -12.15 2.62 2.33
C ALA A 180 -10.67 2.24 2.45
N SER A 181 -9.92 2.42 1.35
CA SER A 181 -8.47 2.21 1.33
C SER A 181 -7.73 3.46 1.81
N GLN A 182 -6.70 3.25 2.62
CA GLN A 182 -5.76 4.28 3.06
C GLN A 182 -4.36 3.97 2.53
N THR A 183 -3.61 5.00 2.18
CA THR A 183 -2.19 4.83 1.88
C THR A 183 -1.43 4.67 3.19
N LEU A 184 -0.74 3.54 3.35
CA LEU A 184 0.11 3.26 4.49
C LEU A 184 1.52 3.81 4.26
N ALA A 185 2.09 4.49 5.23
CA ALA A 185 3.52 4.80 5.24
C ALA A 185 4.14 4.25 6.52
N ILE A 186 5.16 3.40 6.35
CA ILE A 186 5.95 2.82 7.43
C ILE A 186 7.30 3.54 7.45
N ILE A 187 7.51 4.34 8.48
CA ILE A 187 8.66 5.24 8.60
C ILE A 187 9.46 4.86 9.84
N GLY A 188 10.76 4.72 9.72
CA GLY A 188 11.63 4.37 10.86
C GLY A 188 13.10 4.31 10.46
N GLU A 189 13.96 4.04 11.43
CA GLU A 189 15.40 3.97 11.19
C GLU A 189 15.80 2.85 10.22
N PRO A 190 16.93 2.96 9.52
CA PRO A 190 17.48 1.87 8.72
C PRO A 190 17.70 0.60 9.55
N GLY A 191 17.53 -0.57 8.94
CA GLY A 191 17.79 -1.85 9.61
C GLY A 191 16.71 -2.32 10.59
N THR A 192 15.57 -1.65 10.68
CA THR A 192 14.46 -2.01 11.60
C THR A 192 13.49 -3.06 11.05
N GLY A 193 13.83 -3.77 9.98
CA GLY A 193 13.01 -4.84 9.42
C GLY A 193 11.81 -4.37 8.58
N LYS A 194 11.70 -3.07 8.24
CA LYS A 194 10.56 -2.52 7.47
C LYS A 194 10.30 -3.26 6.16
N THR A 195 11.34 -3.44 5.37
CA THR A 195 11.21 -4.11 4.07
C THR A 195 11.06 -5.60 4.28
N HIS A 196 12.05 -6.26 4.87
CA HIS A 196 12.09 -7.71 4.88
C HIS A 196 11.01 -8.33 5.79
N VAL A 197 10.83 -7.84 7.02
CA VAL A 197 9.87 -8.44 7.95
C VAL A 197 8.44 -7.96 7.68
N LEU A 198 8.23 -6.63 7.58
CA LEU A 198 6.88 -6.12 7.41
C LEU A 198 6.38 -6.25 5.98
N LEU A 199 7.18 -5.85 4.98
CA LEU A 199 6.71 -5.88 3.59
C LEU A 199 6.78 -7.29 2.99
N ASP A 200 7.97 -7.94 3.00
CA ASP A 200 8.15 -9.19 2.27
C ASP A 200 7.49 -10.38 2.97
N ILE A 201 7.55 -10.45 4.32
CA ILE A 201 6.99 -11.58 5.05
C ILE A 201 5.52 -11.31 5.41
N ILE A 202 5.21 -10.25 6.16
CA ILE A 202 3.86 -10.07 6.75
C ILE A 202 2.88 -9.56 5.70
N ILE A 203 3.18 -8.43 5.05
CA ILE A 203 2.24 -7.81 4.11
C ILE A 203 2.11 -8.65 2.84
N ALA A 204 3.22 -9.02 2.21
CA ALA A 204 3.19 -9.82 0.99
C ALA A 204 2.68 -11.25 1.26
N GLY A 205 3.02 -11.84 2.41
CA GLY A 205 2.47 -13.13 2.81
C GLY A 205 0.95 -13.13 2.98
N LEU A 206 0.37 -12.03 3.50
CA LEU A 206 -1.08 -11.88 3.69
C LEU A 206 -1.80 -11.45 2.40
N LEU A 207 -1.25 -10.49 1.68
CA LEU A 207 -1.93 -9.77 0.60
C LEU A 207 -1.43 -10.15 -0.80
N GLY A 208 -0.35 -10.92 -0.92
CA GLY A 208 0.28 -11.31 -2.18
C GLY A 208 1.43 -10.39 -2.60
N GLU A 209 2.01 -10.68 -3.75
CA GLU A 209 3.15 -9.96 -4.30
C GLU A 209 2.87 -8.47 -4.50
N TYR A 210 3.93 -7.68 -4.50
CA TYR A 210 3.87 -6.24 -4.70
C TYR A 210 4.64 -5.77 -5.95
N THR A 211 4.36 -4.55 -6.38
CA THR A 211 5.04 -3.87 -7.48
C THR A 211 5.51 -2.48 -7.03
N ASN A 212 6.72 -2.10 -7.41
CA ASN A 212 7.24 -0.78 -7.10
C ASN A 212 6.57 0.30 -7.95
N MET A 213 6.16 1.40 -7.32
CA MET A 213 5.62 2.58 -7.98
C MET A 213 6.75 3.37 -8.65
N PRO A 214 6.70 3.62 -9.97
CA PRO A 214 7.72 4.44 -10.63
C PRO A 214 7.69 5.89 -10.15
N SER A 215 8.86 6.45 -9.86
CA SER A 215 9.00 7.88 -9.49
C SER A 215 8.42 8.81 -10.55
N SER A 216 8.58 8.46 -11.83
CA SER A 216 8.02 9.22 -12.95
C SER A 216 6.49 9.29 -12.95
N TRP A 217 5.83 8.25 -12.47
CA TRP A 217 4.36 8.27 -12.32
C TRP A 217 3.95 9.11 -11.11
N LEU A 218 4.59 8.95 -9.96
CA LEU A 218 4.30 9.73 -8.76
C LEU A 218 4.55 11.22 -8.94
N SER A 219 5.61 11.60 -9.64
CA SER A 219 5.91 13.00 -9.96
C SER A 219 5.01 13.60 -11.06
N GLY A 220 4.21 12.76 -11.74
CA GLY A 220 3.40 13.17 -12.88
C GLY A 220 4.18 13.35 -14.18
N ALA A 221 5.46 12.95 -14.24
CA ALA A 221 6.28 12.98 -15.45
C ALA A 221 5.86 11.91 -16.47
N SER A 222 5.25 10.83 -16.02
CA SER A 222 4.64 9.80 -16.87
C SER A 222 3.20 9.55 -16.43
N ARG A 223 2.32 9.36 -17.41
CA ARG A 223 0.93 8.94 -17.18
C ARG A 223 0.74 7.42 -17.32
N PHE A 224 1.73 6.75 -17.92
CA PHE A 224 1.64 5.30 -18.14
C PHE A 224 1.77 4.53 -16.83
N ASN A 225 0.83 3.64 -16.56
CA ASN A 225 0.73 2.89 -15.31
C ASN A 225 0.28 1.43 -15.52
N ASP A 226 0.63 0.83 -16.65
CA ASP A 226 0.38 -0.59 -16.95
C ASP A 226 1.09 -1.55 -15.96
N TRP A 227 2.17 -1.11 -15.32
CA TRP A 227 2.82 -1.79 -14.19
C TRP A 227 1.85 -2.07 -13.04
N ALA A 228 0.85 -1.21 -12.84
CA ALA A 228 -0.17 -1.35 -11.80
C ALA A 228 -0.98 -2.65 -11.91
N LEU A 229 -1.03 -3.25 -13.09
CA LEU A 229 -1.73 -4.50 -13.36
C LEU A 229 -0.94 -5.76 -12.93
N ASN A 230 0.29 -5.61 -12.45
CA ASN A 230 1.11 -6.75 -12.04
C ASN A 230 0.82 -7.19 -10.60
N SER A 231 0.38 -6.26 -9.74
CA SER A 231 0.09 -6.53 -8.34
C SER A 231 -0.97 -5.56 -7.80
N ASN A 232 -1.75 -6.01 -6.85
CA ASN A 232 -2.69 -5.19 -6.09
C ASN A 232 -2.04 -4.45 -4.89
N ILE A 233 -0.74 -4.61 -4.69
CA ILE A 233 0.06 -3.86 -3.71
C ILE A 233 1.10 -3.03 -4.46
N TRP A 234 1.08 -1.73 -4.24
CA TRP A 234 2.02 -0.80 -4.83
C TRP A 234 2.91 -0.19 -3.77
N VAL A 235 4.20 -0.30 -3.95
CA VAL A 235 5.20 0.12 -2.97
C VAL A 235 6.04 1.26 -3.53
N ALA A 236 6.29 2.27 -2.71
CA ALA A 236 7.32 3.27 -2.92
C ALA A 236 8.32 3.20 -1.77
N ASP A 237 9.59 3.17 -2.09
CA ASP A 237 10.71 3.15 -1.14
C ASP A 237 11.52 4.46 -1.18
N ASP A 238 12.63 4.49 -0.46
CA ASP A 238 13.56 5.63 -0.41
C ASP A 238 14.14 6.01 -1.77
N GLY A 239 14.09 5.13 -2.78
CA GLY A 239 14.54 5.38 -4.15
C GLY A 239 13.61 6.33 -4.92
N VAL A 240 12.40 6.58 -4.43
CA VAL A 240 11.44 7.51 -5.01
C VAL A 240 11.71 8.91 -4.47
N ALA A 241 12.58 9.67 -5.11
CA ALA A 241 12.84 11.06 -4.72
C ALA A 241 11.89 12.03 -5.44
N LEU A 242 10.95 12.62 -4.69
CA LEU A 242 10.15 13.76 -5.12
C LEU A 242 10.89 15.04 -4.72
N GLN A 243 11.68 15.59 -5.63
CA GLN A 243 12.67 16.63 -5.33
C GLN A 243 12.05 17.98 -4.96
N SER A 244 10.86 18.28 -5.47
CA SER A 244 10.19 19.56 -5.25
C SER A 244 8.85 19.42 -4.52
N ILE A 245 8.45 20.47 -3.82
CA ILE A 245 7.11 20.54 -3.22
C ILE A 245 5.98 20.38 -4.25
N ARG A 246 6.25 20.78 -5.49
CA ARG A 246 5.29 20.62 -6.60
C ARG A 246 5.09 19.14 -6.92
N GLU A 247 6.16 18.36 -7.04
CA GLU A 247 6.09 16.91 -7.29
C GLU A 247 5.42 16.19 -6.12
N ARG A 248 5.73 16.55 -4.89
CA ARG A 248 5.08 16.00 -3.69
C ARG A 248 3.56 16.29 -3.65
N LYS A 249 3.13 17.48 -4.04
CA LYS A 249 1.70 17.83 -4.19
C LYS A 249 1.05 17.04 -5.33
N GLN A 250 1.76 16.86 -6.43
CA GLN A 250 1.29 16.04 -7.55
C GLN A 250 1.10 14.58 -7.13
N ALA A 251 2.08 14.00 -6.43
CA ALA A 251 1.99 12.65 -5.88
C ALA A 251 0.77 12.50 -4.94
N ALA A 252 0.55 13.47 -4.05
CA ALA A 252 -0.61 13.49 -3.18
C ALA A 252 -1.93 13.47 -3.97
N THR A 253 -2.01 14.23 -5.07
CA THR A 253 -3.19 14.26 -5.94
C THR A 253 -3.41 12.92 -6.63
N ILE A 254 -2.35 12.32 -7.20
CA ILE A 254 -2.40 11.02 -7.88
C ILE A 254 -2.84 9.92 -6.90
N LEU A 255 -2.24 9.86 -5.72
CA LEU A 255 -2.57 8.87 -4.70
C LEU A 255 -4.00 9.03 -4.16
N LYS A 256 -4.47 10.27 -4.00
CA LYS A 256 -5.88 10.53 -3.66
C LYS A 256 -6.83 9.99 -4.73
N GLN A 257 -6.56 10.23 -5.99
CA GLN A 257 -7.37 9.72 -7.10
C GLN A 257 -7.37 8.20 -7.15
N ALA A 258 -6.19 7.56 -7.05
CA ALA A 258 -6.07 6.11 -7.05
C ALA A 258 -6.71 5.45 -5.81
N GLY A 259 -6.80 6.16 -4.68
CA GLY A 259 -7.33 5.61 -3.43
C GLY A 259 -8.81 5.84 -3.16
N TYR A 260 -9.39 6.87 -3.77
CA TYR A 260 -10.78 7.25 -3.54
C TYR A 260 -11.77 6.48 -4.40
N SER A 261 -11.33 6.13 -5.59
CA SER A 261 -12.11 5.40 -6.55
C SER A 261 -11.81 3.92 -6.42
N SER A 262 -12.83 3.09 -6.31
CA SER A 262 -12.67 1.66 -6.59
C SER A 262 -12.25 1.42 -8.03
N ARG A 263 -12.30 2.46 -8.88
CA ARG A 263 -11.94 2.42 -10.30
C ARG A 263 -10.59 3.09 -10.54
N LEU A 264 -9.71 2.33 -11.16
CA LEU A 264 -8.40 2.78 -11.60
C LEU A 264 -8.42 3.04 -13.09
N THR A 265 -7.92 4.20 -13.50
CA THR A 265 -7.65 4.50 -14.92
C THR A 265 -6.28 3.95 -15.28
N ILE A 266 -6.23 3.03 -16.23
CA ILE A 266 -5.00 2.43 -16.73
C ILE A 266 -4.69 3.00 -18.12
N GLU A 267 -3.49 3.56 -18.25
CA GLU A 267 -2.94 4.03 -19.51
C GLU A 267 -1.72 3.18 -19.90
N CYS A 268 -1.91 2.34 -20.92
CA CYS A 268 -0.82 1.56 -21.53
C CYS A 268 -0.30 2.29 -22.76
N LYS A 269 1.00 2.16 -23.04
CA LYS A 269 1.58 2.72 -24.26
C LYS A 269 0.95 2.09 -25.51
N ASN A 270 0.47 2.93 -26.43
CA ASN A 270 -0.14 2.52 -27.71
C ASN A 270 -1.44 1.68 -27.58
N LYS A 271 -2.13 1.75 -26.45
CA LYS A 271 -3.44 1.10 -26.25
C LYS A 271 -4.47 2.14 -25.80
N ALA A 272 -5.74 1.81 -25.94
CA ALA A 272 -6.82 2.64 -25.43
C ALA A 272 -6.75 2.74 -23.90
N VAL A 273 -7.07 3.91 -23.36
CA VAL A 273 -7.24 4.11 -21.93
C VAL A 273 -8.41 3.27 -21.44
N MET A 274 -8.23 2.57 -20.33
CA MET A 274 -9.28 1.78 -19.72
C MET A 274 -9.50 2.21 -18.26
N ASN A 275 -10.72 2.01 -17.80
CA ASN A 275 -11.05 2.10 -16.39
C ASN A 275 -11.41 0.72 -15.89
N MET A 276 -10.97 0.37 -14.70
CA MET A 276 -11.32 -0.94 -14.13
C MET A 276 -11.46 -0.84 -12.61
N ASP A 277 -12.37 -1.62 -12.07
CA ASP A 277 -12.42 -1.83 -10.63
C ASP A 277 -11.19 -2.64 -10.23
N TYR A 278 -10.40 -2.06 -9.31
CA TYR A 278 -9.13 -2.63 -8.91
C TYR A 278 -8.81 -2.26 -7.46
N PRO A 279 -8.71 -3.24 -6.55
CA PRO A 279 -8.27 -2.97 -5.20
C PRO A 279 -6.77 -2.79 -5.23
N CYS A 280 -6.29 -1.60 -4.99
CA CYS A 280 -4.86 -1.35 -4.84
C CYS A 280 -4.56 -0.82 -3.45
N GLU A 281 -3.63 -1.47 -2.78
CA GLU A 281 -3.04 -0.98 -1.54
C GLU A 281 -1.75 -0.23 -1.86
N ARG A 282 -1.57 0.93 -1.25
CA ARG A 282 -0.44 1.81 -1.51
C ARG A 282 0.39 1.92 -0.24
N ILE A 283 1.67 1.61 -0.36
CA ILE A 283 2.58 1.51 0.77
C ILE A 283 3.83 2.32 0.49
N PHE A 284 4.25 3.11 1.45
CA PHE A 284 5.55 3.76 1.48
C PHE A 284 6.41 3.12 2.56
N ILE A 285 7.61 2.69 2.21
CA ILE A 285 8.62 2.19 3.14
C ILE A 285 9.78 3.16 3.13
N VAL A 286 9.92 3.97 4.17
CA VAL A 286 10.78 5.14 4.15
C VAL A 286 11.64 5.20 5.41
N ASN A 287 12.88 5.63 5.28
CA ASN A 287 13.75 5.91 6.41
C ASN A 287 13.42 7.27 7.04
N LEU A 288 13.61 7.39 8.36
CA LEU A 288 13.40 8.63 9.11
C LEU A 288 14.56 9.61 8.92
N GLN A 289 14.94 9.85 7.66
CA GLN A 289 16.01 10.77 7.28
C GLN A 289 15.45 11.79 6.29
N ASP A 290 15.90 13.04 6.38
CA ASP A 290 15.35 14.17 5.62
C ASP A 290 15.21 13.90 4.12
N TYR A 291 16.22 13.28 3.51
CA TYR A 291 16.18 12.99 2.08
C TYR A 291 15.16 11.88 1.74
N ALA A 292 15.05 10.87 2.58
CA ALA A 292 14.13 9.75 2.38
C ALA A 292 12.67 10.16 2.59
N LEU A 293 12.40 11.02 3.57
CA LEU A 293 11.06 11.58 3.83
C LEU A 293 10.51 12.39 2.65
N ARG A 294 11.37 12.84 1.73
CA ARG A 294 10.94 13.48 0.48
C ARG A 294 10.28 12.51 -0.51
N ALA A 295 10.39 11.22 -0.31
CA ALA A 295 9.61 10.24 -1.07
C ALA A 295 8.10 10.32 -0.74
N LEU A 296 7.76 10.82 0.45
CA LEU A 296 6.38 10.95 0.89
C LEU A 296 5.65 12.10 0.17
N PRO A 297 4.35 11.93 -0.13
CA PRO A 297 3.53 12.99 -0.66
C PRO A 297 3.50 14.19 0.28
N ALA A 298 3.19 15.39 -0.25
CA ALA A 298 3.07 16.57 0.58
C ALA A 298 1.95 16.38 1.62
N TYR A 299 2.28 16.72 2.86
CA TYR A 299 1.30 16.75 3.94
C TYR A 299 0.30 17.88 3.71
N GLU A 300 -0.97 17.54 3.77
CA GLU A 300 -2.09 18.49 3.79
C GLU A 300 -2.93 18.18 5.04
N GLU A 301 -3.30 19.18 5.81
CA GLU A 301 -3.92 19.07 7.14
C GLU A 301 -5.22 18.24 7.22
N ASN A 302 -5.89 18.00 6.12
CA ASN A 302 -7.14 17.24 6.06
C ASN A 302 -6.99 15.93 5.27
N THR A 303 -5.82 15.31 5.33
CA THR A 303 -5.59 14.07 4.61
C THR A 303 -6.07 12.86 5.39
N ASP A 304 -7.36 12.65 5.35
CA ASP A 304 -8.03 11.45 5.84
C ASP A 304 -7.65 10.17 5.04
N LYS A 305 -6.67 10.26 4.13
CA LYS A 305 -6.28 9.19 3.18
C LYS A 305 -4.97 8.51 3.52
N TYR A 306 -4.27 8.97 4.56
CA TYR A 306 -2.97 8.46 4.92
C TYR A 306 -2.96 7.92 6.35
N LEU A 307 -2.22 6.83 6.52
CA LEU A 307 -1.87 6.26 7.80
C LEU A 307 -0.35 6.22 7.88
N PHE A 308 0.25 7.13 8.64
CA PHE A 308 1.70 7.25 8.79
C PHE A 308 2.13 6.71 10.15
N LEU A 309 2.78 5.55 10.16
CA LEU A 309 3.18 4.84 11.34
C LEU A 309 4.70 4.88 11.54
N HIS A 310 5.11 5.05 12.78
CA HIS A 310 6.51 4.97 13.14
C HIS A 310 6.89 3.53 13.50
N ASN A 311 7.81 2.97 12.71
CA ASN A 311 8.44 1.71 13.07
C ASN A 311 9.56 1.99 14.08
N CYS A 312 9.31 1.65 15.33
CA CYS A 312 10.33 1.68 16.36
C CYS A 312 11.44 0.69 16.00
N ALA A 313 12.70 1.04 16.26
CA ALA A 313 13.80 0.08 16.14
C ALA A 313 13.82 -0.78 17.40
N PRO A 314 13.33 -2.01 17.40
CA PRO A 314 13.43 -2.83 18.58
C PRO A 314 14.88 -3.31 18.71
N SER A 315 15.53 -2.93 19.80
CA SER A 315 16.62 -3.75 20.30
C SER A 315 16.03 -5.15 20.54
N GLY A 316 16.55 -6.16 19.84
CA GLY A 316 16.12 -7.52 20.10
C GLY A 316 15.03 -8.10 19.20
N LEU A 317 14.90 -7.66 17.94
CA LEU A 317 14.02 -8.28 16.94
C LEU A 317 14.19 -9.80 16.84
N LEU A 318 15.39 -10.30 17.05
CA LEU A 318 15.76 -11.72 16.96
C LEU A 318 15.85 -12.42 18.33
N GLU A 319 15.69 -11.72 19.46
CA GLU A 319 15.82 -12.32 20.79
C GLU A 319 14.82 -13.47 21.01
N ASP A 320 13.58 -13.31 20.58
CA ASP A 320 12.55 -14.34 20.69
C ASP A 320 12.83 -15.58 19.82
N TRP A 321 13.78 -15.47 18.91
CA TRP A 321 14.13 -16.49 17.93
C TRP A 321 15.54 -17.05 18.14
N GLY A 322 16.13 -16.81 19.33
CA GLY A 322 17.49 -17.25 19.67
C GLY A 322 18.58 -16.60 18.81
N GLY A 323 18.30 -15.44 18.22
CA GLY A 323 19.23 -14.74 17.31
C GLY A 323 19.24 -15.30 15.88
N ASP A 324 18.38 -16.28 15.56
CA ASP A 324 18.33 -16.93 14.25
C ASP A 324 17.25 -16.32 13.36
N PHE A 325 17.71 -15.74 12.27
CA PHE A 325 16.86 -15.07 11.28
C PHE A 325 16.01 -16.07 10.46
N GLU A 326 16.57 -17.20 10.06
CA GLU A 326 15.86 -18.22 9.27
C GLU A 326 14.72 -18.83 10.08
N THR A 327 14.95 -19.08 11.37
CA THR A 327 13.92 -19.55 12.30
C THR A 327 12.81 -18.52 12.44
N MET A 328 13.13 -17.23 12.56
CA MET A 328 12.12 -16.17 12.60
C MET A 328 11.29 -16.14 11.32
N GLU A 329 11.94 -16.08 10.17
CA GLU A 329 11.28 -16.00 8.86
C GLU A 329 10.30 -17.15 8.67
N LYS A 330 10.77 -18.39 8.89
CA LYS A 330 9.93 -19.58 8.77
C LYS A 330 8.71 -19.52 9.69
N ASN A 331 8.90 -19.21 10.97
CA ASN A 331 7.78 -19.15 11.92
C ASN A 331 6.77 -18.04 11.59
N LEU A 332 7.23 -16.91 11.07
CA LEU A 332 6.34 -15.85 10.61
C LEU A 332 5.55 -16.30 9.38
N GLN A 333 6.21 -16.87 8.37
CA GLN A 333 5.55 -17.38 7.15
C GLN A 333 4.52 -18.47 7.49
N ASP A 334 4.87 -19.43 8.33
CA ASP A 334 3.97 -20.51 8.75
C ASP A 334 2.75 -19.98 9.53
N ALA A 335 2.87 -18.84 10.21
CA ALA A 335 1.77 -18.23 10.97
C ALA A 335 0.83 -17.32 10.15
N ILE A 336 1.18 -16.96 8.90
CA ILE A 336 0.37 -16.04 8.08
C ILE A 336 -1.09 -16.53 7.89
N PRO A 337 -1.38 -17.80 7.54
CA PRO A 337 -2.76 -18.25 7.39
C PRO A 337 -3.56 -18.17 8.70
N ALA A 338 -2.90 -18.43 9.83
CA ALA A 338 -3.52 -18.33 11.15
C ALA A 338 -3.79 -16.87 11.54
N PHE A 339 -2.89 -15.97 11.19
CA PHE A 339 -3.07 -14.53 11.37
C PHE A 339 -4.22 -14.00 10.50
N ALA A 340 -4.34 -14.45 9.25
CA ALA A 340 -5.45 -14.11 8.38
C ALA A 340 -6.81 -14.54 8.97
N TYR A 341 -6.88 -15.77 9.53
CA TYR A 341 -8.09 -16.25 10.22
C TYR A 341 -8.42 -15.38 11.43
N TRP A 342 -7.43 -15.10 12.28
CA TRP A 342 -7.60 -14.28 13.48
C TRP A 342 -8.04 -12.84 13.13
N LEU A 343 -7.47 -12.22 12.10
CA LEU A 343 -7.89 -10.89 11.64
C LEU A 343 -9.38 -10.82 11.33
N LEU A 344 -9.92 -11.86 10.68
CA LEU A 344 -11.33 -11.86 10.24
C LEU A 344 -12.30 -12.19 11.37
N ASN A 345 -11.94 -13.11 12.26
CA ASN A 345 -12.89 -13.74 13.18
C ASN A 345 -12.72 -13.27 14.63
N ASP A 346 -11.50 -13.00 15.06
CA ASP A 346 -11.20 -12.81 16.49
C ASP A 346 -10.77 -11.37 16.81
N TYR A 347 -10.16 -10.65 15.86
CA TYR A 347 -9.67 -9.30 16.10
C TYR A 347 -10.79 -8.26 16.05
N VAL A 348 -10.89 -7.50 17.13
CA VAL A 348 -11.75 -6.31 17.23
C VAL A 348 -10.87 -5.08 17.37
N LEU A 349 -11.04 -4.13 16.45
CA LEU A 349 -10.28 -2.87 16.50
C LEU A 349 -10.70 -2.06 17.73
N PRO A 350 -9.76 -1.57 18.55
CA PRO A 350 -10.07 -0.73 19.70
C PRO A 350 -10.87 0.52 19.30
N GLU A 351 -11.76 0.96 20.18
CA GLU A 351 -12.64 2.10 19.92
C GLU A 351 -11.86 3.39 19.60
N TRP A 352 -10.76 3.62 20.29
CA TRP A 352 -9.90 4.80 20.05
C TRP A 352 -9.24 4.81 18.66
N ALA A 353 -9.02 3.63 18.07
CA ALA A 353 -8.45 3.46 16.73
C ALA A 353 -9.51 3.49 15.62
N THR A 354 -10.79 3.58 16.00
CA THR A 354 -11.92 3.58 15.07
C THR A 354 -12.49 5.00 15.00
N ARG A 355 -12.54 5.58 13.81
CA ARG A 355 -13.25 6.83 13.61
C ARG A 355 -14.71 6.53 13.28
N ASP A 356 -15.63 7.11 14.04
CA ASP A 356 -17.05 7.08 13.70
C ASP A 356 -17.29 7.95 12.46
N THR A 357 -17.06 7.36 11.31
CA THR A 357 -17.39 7.94 10.03
C THR A 357 -18.38 7.01 9.34
N ASN A 358 -19.39 7.57 8.67
CA ASN A 358 -20.30 6.83 7.80
C ASN A 358 -19.59 6.00 6.69
N ARG A 359 -18.26 5.92 6.72
CA ARG A 359 -17.40 5.23 5.74
C ARG A 359 -16.81 3.94 6.28
N HIS A 360 -17.12 3.56 7.51
CA HIS A 360 -16.68 2.29 8.12
C HIS A 360 -15.18 2.01 7.96
N THR A 361 -14.35 2.95 8.39
CA THR A 361 -12.91 2.77 8.38
C THR A 361 -12.48 1.81 9.48
N VAL A 362 -11.50 0.96 9.19
CA VAL A 362 -10.99 -0.09 10.09
C VAL A 362 -9.79 0.39 10.90
N ALA A 363 -9.25 1.57 10.60
CA ALA A 363 -8.18 2.23 11.33
C ALA A 363 -8.47 3.72 11.41
N ASP A 364 -7.80 4.42 12.32
CA ASP A 364 -7.98 5.87 12.43
C ASP A 364 -7.58 6.54 11.10
N TYR A 365 -8.53 7.32 10.61
CA TYR A 365 -8.45 7.90 9.30
C TYR A 365 -7.64 9.20 9.34
N GLY A 366 -6.47 9.18 8.72
CA GLY A 366 -5.57 10.33 8.73
C GLY A 366 -4.65 10.39 9.94
N TYR A 367 -4.42 9.25 10.60
CA TYR A 367 -3.45 9.17 11.69
C TYR A 367 -2.03 9.40 11.17
N MET A 368 -1.26 10.12 11.97
CA MET A 368 0.17 10.31 11.77
C MET A 368 0.88 10.20 13.10
N SER A 369 1.85 9.31 13.17
CA SER A 369 2.70 9.13 14.34
C SER A 369 3.40 10.43 14.72
N PRO A 370 3.41 10.82 16.01
CA PRO A 370 4.03 12.08 16.44
C PRO A 370 5.49 12.28 15.99
N PRO A 371 6.38 11.28 16.05
CA PRO A 371 7.75 11.40 15.54
C PRO A 371 7.80 11.69 14.02
N VAL A 372 6.93 11.04 13.26
CA VAL A 372 6.84 11.23 11.81
C VAL A 372 6.33 12.62 11.47
N LEU A 373 5.30 13.08 12.18
CA LEU A 373 4.73 14.41 12.01
C LEU A 373 5.76 15.49 12.29
N GLN A 374 6.56 15.33 13.34
CA GLN A 374 7.66 16.23 13.67
C GLN A 374 8.68 16.28 12.51
N ALA A 375 9.18 15.12 12.09
CA ALA A 375 10.17 15.05 11.01
C ALA A 375 9.66 15.64 9.69
N LEU A 376 8.40 15.38 9.33
CA LEU A 376 7.79 15.96 8.12
C LEU A 376 7.59 17.47 8.23
N SER A 377 7.27 17.99 9.42
CA SER A 377 7.10 19.43 9.62
C SER A 377 8.42 20.20 9.45
N GLU A 378 9.54 19.55 9.73
CA GLU A 378 10.89 20.12 9.56
C GLU A 378 11.33 20.20 8.08
N LEU A 379 10.65 19.50 7.17
CA LEU A 379 10.97 19.52 5.73
C LEU A 379 10.34 20.67 4.96
N ASP A 380 9.33 21.32 5.47
CA ASP A 380 8.68 22.44 4.81
C ASP A 380 9.06 23.80 5.44
N GLU A 381 8.96 24.86 4.64
CA GLU A 381 9.41 26.19 5.08
C GLU A 381 8.60 26.72 6.28
N ALA A 382 7.32 26.38 6.39
CA ALA A 382 6.50 26.81 7.53
C ALA A 382 6.86 26.05 8.80
N GLY A 383 7.13 24.75 8.69
CA GLY A 383 7.59 23.93 9.80
C GLY A 383 8.99 24.36 10.29
N ILE A 384 9.91 24.63 9.36
CA ILE A 384 11.23 25.22 9.68
C ILE A 384 11.06 26.55 10.43
N LEU A 385 10.15 27.41 9.96
CA LEU A 385 9.86 28.67 10.67
C LEU A 385 9.29 28.42 12.06
N MET A 386 8.35 27.48 12.22
CA MET A 386 7.79 27.13 13.54
C MET A 386 8.84 26.54 14.49
N ALA A 387 9.73 25.70 14.00
CA ALA A 387 10.85 25.17 14.79
C ALA A 387 11.77 26.31 15.30
N ARG A 388 12.06 27.30 14.45
CA ARG A 388 12.81 28.50 14.84
C ARG A 388 12.06 29.37 15.86
N LEU A 389 10.76 29.61 15.64
CA LEU A 389 9.91 30.35 16.60
C LEU A 389 9.87 29.63 17.95
N ARG A 390 9.81 28.29 17.96
CA ARG A 390 9.92 27.49 19.18
C ARG A 390 11.25 27.73 19.91
N LYS A 391 12.37 27.69 19.20
CA LYS A 391 13.68 28.00 19.81
C LYS A 391 13.66 29.39 20.43
N CYS A 392 13.10 30.39 19.78
CA CYS A 392 12.94 31.73 20.36
C CYS A 392 12.07 31.74 21.62
N TYR A 393 10.98 30.94 21.63
CA TYR A 393 10.03 30.88 22.72
C TYR A 393 10.61 30.19 23.97
N VAL A 394 11.44 29.17 23.84
CA VAL A 394 12.01 28.38 24.94
C VAL A 394 13.35 28.91 25.41
N SER A 395 14.09 29.64 24.61
CA SER A 395 15.42 30.16 24.93
C SER A 395 15.36 31.18 26.06
N PRO A 396 16.17 31.04 27.12
CA PRO A 396 16.26 32.03 28.22
C PRO A 396 16.60 33.45 27.74
N TYR A 397 17.33 33.58 26.63
CA TYR A 397 17.79 34.86 26.09
C TYR A 397 16.72 35.63 25.31
N THR A 398 15.71 34.93 24.75
CA THR A 398 14.72 35.53 23.87
C THR A 398 13.28 35.38 24.36
N GLN A 399 13.00 34.45 25.27
CA GLN A 399 11.65 34.17 25.76
C GLN A 399 10.88 35.41 26.26
N GLU A 400 11.56 36.33 26.98
CA GLU A 400 10.95 37.57 27.49
C GLU A 400 10.60 38.53 26.34
N ARG A 401 11.27 38.42 25.21
CA ARG A 401 11.03 39.28 24.03
C ARG A 401 9.88 38.80 23.18
N VAL A 402 9.54 37.49 23.21
CA VAL A 402 8.58 36.88 22.31
C VAL A 402 7.28 36.41 22.96
N ARG A 403 7.30 35.99 24.24
CA ARG A 403 6.10 35.42 24.89
C ARG A 403 5.05 36.49 25.13
N ASN A 404 3.83 36.26 24.60
CA ASN A 404 2.65 37.14 24.77
C ASN A 404 2.89 38.60 24.33
N LYS A 405 3.81 38.83 23.40
CA LYS A 405 4.05 40.17 22.85
C LYS A 405 3.58 40.25 21.42
N ALA A 406 2.96 41.33 21.05
CA ALA A 406 2.62 41.65 19.66
C ALA A 406 3.90 42.14 18.96
N LEU A 407 4.43 41.31 18.08
CA LEU A 407 5.68 41.51 17.33
C LEU A 407 5.39 41.78 15.87
N THR A 408 6.10 42.70 15.28
CA THR A 408 6.08 42.85 13.84
C THR A 408 6.86 41.70 13.19
N GLN A 409 6.65 41.51 11.90
CA GLN A 409 7.43 40.57 11.12
C GLN A 409 8.95 40.84 11.21
N GLU A 410 9.34 42.10 11.22
CA GLU A 410 10.74 42.55 11.35
C GLU A 410 11.32 42.23 12.75
N ASP A 411 10.52 42.40 13.81
CA ASP A 411 10.92 42.01 15.18
C ASP A 411 11.20 40.51 15.26
N LEU A 412 10.30 39.67 14.72
CA LEU A 412 10.49 38.22 14.72
C LEU A 412 11.74 37.83 13.93
N ARG A 413 11.95 38.46 12.77
CA ARG A 413 13.13 38.21 11.94
C ARG A 413 14.42 38.58 12.68
N SER A 414 14.47 39.77 13.29
CA SER A 414 15.64 40.23 14.08
C SER A 414 15.96 39.32 15.26
N ILE A 415 14.93 38.77 15.92
CA ILE A 415 15.13 37.87 17.07
C ILE A 415 15.68 36.51 16.58
N MET A 416 15.19 35.99 15.46
CA MET A 416 15.69 34.73 14.88
C MET A 416 17.13 34.87 14.34
N GLU A 417 17.45 35.98 13.69
CA GLU A 417 18.82 36.28 13.23
C GLU A 417 19.82 36.33 14.39
N GLY A 418 19.41 36.83 15.56
CA GLY A 418 20.24 36.84 16.75
C GLY A 418 20.53 35.49 17.38
N LEU A 419 19.73 34.45 17.08
CA LEU A 419 19.92 33.08 17.60
C LEU A 419 20.73 32.18 16.69
N GLU A 420 20.51 32.26 15.38
CA GLU A 420 21.03 31.26 14.42
C GLU A 420 21.92 31.84 13.31
N GLY A 421 22.22 33.15 13.36
CA GLY A 421 22.85 33.83 12.25
C GLY A 421 21.84 34.11 11.12
N ARG A 422 22.32 34.52 9.93
CA ARG A 422 21.44 34.91 8.81
C ARG A 422 20.51 33.77 8.39
N PRO A 423 19.19 33.88 8.60
CA PRO A 423 18.26 32.95 8.01
C PRO A 423 18.17 33.19 6.50
N ASP A 424 18.01 32.14 5.71
CA ASP A 424 17.73 32.22 4.26
C ASP A 424 16.37 32.84 3.90
N CYS A 425 15.64 33.40 4.86
CA CYS A 425 14.38 34.08 4.69
C CYS A 425 14.58 35.46 4.03
N THR A 426 14.64 35.47 2.72
CA THR A 426 15.17 36.52 1.90
C THR A 426 14.24 37.69 1.60
N SER A 427 12.92 37.59 1.83
CA SER A 427 12.02 38.71 1.61
C SER A 427 10.92 38.81 2.67
N SER A 428 10.51 40.05 2.99
CA SER A 428 9.41 40.31 3.90
C SER A 428 8.07 39.73 3.40
N ILE A 429 7.85 39.68 2.10
CA ILE A 429 6.65 39.06 1.50
C ILE A 429 6.63 37.54 1.77
N LYS A 430 7.73 36.86 1.55
CA LYS A 430 7.84 35.42 1.80
C LYS A 430 7.63 35.09 3.29
N MET A 431 8.24 35.85 4.17
CA MET A 431 8.07 35.71 5.63
C MET A 431 6.62 35.91 6.05
N GLY A 432 5.93 36.91 5.50
CA GLY A 432 4.51 37.15 5.79
C GLY A 432 3.59 36.00 5.32
N LEU A 433 3.88 35.39 4.17
CA LEU A 433 3.17 34.22 3.68
C LEU A 433 3.39 33.00 4.57
N LEU A 434 4.64 32.76 5.01
CA LEU A 434 4.99 31.66 5.91
C LEU A 434 4.35 31.83 7.30
N LEU A 435 4.35 33.03 7.86
CA LEU A 435 3.65 33.32 9.12
C LEU A 435 2.14 33.10 9.01
N SER A 436 1.52 33.47 7.87
CA SER A 436 0.11 33.16 7.61
C SER A 436 -0.16 31.66 7.56
N GLU A 437 0.74 30.90 6.96
CA GLU A 437 0.65 29.44 6.93
C GLU A 437 0.85 28.83 8.33
N CYS A 438 1.77 29.38 9.13
CA CYS A 438 1.95 28.97 10.52
C CYS A 438 0.69 29.19 11.36
N ILE A 439 0.04 30.35 11.21
CA ILE A 439 -1.23 30.64 11.91
C ILE A 439 -2.32 29.65 11.49
N ARG A 440 -2.42 29.35 10.22
CA ARG A 440 -3.41 28.42 9.70
C ARG A 440 -3.20 27.00 10.26
N ARG A 441 -1.93 26.54 10.37
CA ARG A 441 -1.59 25.20 10.86
C ARG A 441 -1.59 25.08 12.38
N TRP A 442 -1.14 26.12 13.06
CA TRP A 442 -0.95 26.14 14.53
C TRP A 442 -1.66 27.33 15.21
N PRO A 443 -2.98 27.48 15.03
CA PRO A 443 -3.72 28.63 15.57
C PRO A 443 -3.70 28.69 17.11
N HIS A 444 -3.38 27.60 17.77
CA HIS A 444 -3.23 27.53 19.24
C HIS A 444 -1.85 28.00 19.74
N LEU A 445 -0.89 28.20 18.82
CA LEU A 445 0.49 28.63 19.16
C LEU A 445 0.80 30.04 18.69
N ILE A 446 0.24 30.45 17.58
CA ILE A 446 0.49 31.76 16.97
C ILE A 446 -0.80 32.36 16.43
N GLU A 447 -1.01 33.64 16.74
CA GLU A 447 -2.10 34.44 16.20
C GLU A 447 -1.60 35.72 15.57
N ASP A 448 -2.43 36.39 14.79
CA ASP A 448 -2.15 37.71 14.27
C ASP A 448 -3.26 38.72 14.59
N LYS A 449 -2.87 40.00 14.63
CA LYS A 449 -3.77 41.10 14.85
C LYS A 449 -3.27 42.34 14.11
N ILE A 450 -4.20 43.13 13.58
CA ILE A 450 -3.86 44.41 12.97
C ILE A 450 -3.92 45.48 14.05
N VAL A 451 -2.79 46.16 14.27
CA VAL A 451 -2.66 47.25 15.21
C VAL A 451 -2.03 48.45 14.49
N GLY A 452 -2.71 49.58 14.47
CA GLY A 452 -2.21 50.79 13.82
C GLY A 452 -1.99 50.65 12.30
N GLY A 453 -2.71 49.73 11.63
CA GLY A 453 -2.55 49.41 10.20
C GLY A 453 -1.45 48.42 9.86
N TYR A 454 -0.72 47.93 10.86
CA TYR A 454 0.32 46.93 10.69
C TYR A 454 -0.10 45.57 11.26
N ARG A 455 0.32 44.49 10.60
CA ARG A 455 0.08 43.13 11.05
C ARG A 455 1.10 42.75 12.13
N HIS A 456 0.63 42.38 13.29
CA HIS A 456 1.43 41.91 14.40
C HIS A 456 1.14 40.44 14.67
N PHE A 457 2.15 39.72 15.14
CA PHE A 457 2.10 38.28 15.43
C PHE A 457 2.38 38.07 16.91
N THR A 458 1.62 37.20 17.54
CA THR A 458 1.77 36.89 18.97
C THR A 458 1.99 35.40 19.15
N LEU A 459 3.09 35.02 19.80
CA LEU A 459 3.32 33.63 20.21
C LEU A 459 2.56 33.39 21.51
N LEU A 460 1.48 32.62 21.43
CA LEU A 460 0.57 32.38 22.55
C LEU A 460 1.22 31.54 23.63
N ARG A 461 0.82 31.77 24.89
CA ARG A 461 1.29 30.95 26.01
C ARG A 461 0.65 29.58 25.95
N ASN A 462 1.43 28.57 25.59
CA ASN A 462 0.99 27.19 25.47
C ASN A 462 2.14 26.24 25.84
N GLU A 463 1.84 25.22 26.62
CA GLU A 463 2.81 24.19 27.02
C GLU A 463 3.32 23.37 25.84
N ALA A 464 2.55 23.28 24.75
CA ALA A 464 2.97 22.61 23.54
C ALA A 464 4.29 23.15 22.95
N TRP A 465 4.67 24.41 23.23
CA TRP A 465 5.99 24.94 22.87
C TRP A 465 7.14 24.20 23.54
N LEU A 466 6.92 23.59 24.72
CA LEU A 466 7.95 22.89 25.47
C LEU A 466 8.19 21.48 24.95
N ASN A 467 7.18 20.88 24.36
CA ASN A 467 7.28 19.53 23.76
C ASN A 467 6.97 19.54 22.27
N PRO A 468 7.97 19.34 21.41
CA PRO A 468 7.76 19.34 19.95
C PRO A 468 6.75 18.31 19.47
N LEU A 469 6.62 17.18 20.17
CA LEU A 469 5.65 16.13 19.80
C LEU A 469 4.21 16.57 20.01
N THR A 470 3.94 17.48 20.96
CA THR A 470 2.58 17.98 21.25
C THR A 470 2.20 19.21 20.43
N MET A 471 3.16 19.87 19.78
CA MET A 471 2.85 21.03 18.90
C MET A 471 1.89 20.68 17.77
N ASN A 472 1.93 19.46 17.30
CA ASN A 472 1.20 19.00 16.13
C ASN A 472 -0.04 18.11 16.46
N THR A 473 -0.37 17.93 17.75
CA THR A 473 -1.35 16.92 18.20
C THR A 473 -2.81 17.36 18.17
N THR A 474 -3.14 18.52 17.63
CA THR A 474 -4.54 19.02 17.61
C THR A 474 -5.52 18.13 16.83
N HIS A 475 -5.05 17.16 16.05
CA HIS A 475 -5.90 16.30 15.22
C HIS A 475 -5.51 14.81 15.22
N CYS A 476 -4.52 14.39 15.99
CA CYS A 476 -4.14 12.98 16.08
C CYS A 476 -4.75 12.36 17.34
N CYS A 477 -5.44 11.23 17.19
CA CYS A 477 -5.69 10.37 18.34
C CYS A 477 -4.34 9.92 18.92
N ILE A 478 -4.24 9.87 20.21
CA ILE A 478 -3.04 9.33 20.87
C ILE A 478 -3.19 7.81 20.84
N ALA A 479 -2.26 7.14 20.21
CA ALA A 479 -2.20 5.69 20.25
C ALA A 479 -2.05 5.21 21.69
N GLN A 480 -2.88 4.24 22.07
CA GLN A 480 -2.93 3.71 23.43
C GLN A 480 -2.49 2.24 23.42
N PRO A 481 -1.89 1.75 24.51
CA PRO A 481 -1.60 0.34 24.64
C PRO A 481 -2.90 -0.47 24.58
N ASP A 482 -2.85 -1.61 23.89
CA ASP A 482 -3.94 -2.58 23.82
C ASP A 482 -3.57 -3.82 24.65
N PRO A 483 -4.03 -3.92 25.91
CA PRO A 483 -3.67 -5.04 26.79
C PRO A 483 -4.08 -6.41 26.24
N ILE A 484 -5.21 -6.47 25.52
CA ILE A 484 -5.69 -7.73 24.94
C ILE A 484 -4.76 -8.17 23.81
N LEU A 485 -4.35 -7.24 22.96
CA LEU A 485 -3.40 -7.53 21.90
C LEU A 485 -2.04 -7.95 22.45
N LEU A 486 -1.55 -7.28 23.49
CA LEU A 486 -0.28 -7.63 24.15
C LEU A 486 -0.34 -9.03 24.79
N GLU A 487 -1.44 -9.38 25.44
CA GLU A 487 -1.66 -10.74 25.98
C GLU A 487 -1.64 -11.79 24.87
N GLN A 488 -2.37 -11.57 23.78
CA GLN A 488 -2.39 -12.47 22.61
C GLN A 488 -1.03 -12.59 21.91
N ALA A 489 -0.23 -11.54 21.96
CA ALA A 489 1.16 -11.52 21.50
C ALA A 489 2.14 -12.23 22.47
N GLY A 490 1.70 -12.54 23.69
CA GLY A 490 2.56 -13.07 24.76
C GLY A 490 3.55 -12.04 25.28
N LEU A 491 3.17 -10.76 25.29
CA LEU A 491 3.95 -9.63 25.80
C LEU A 491 3.35 -9.08 27.11
N PRO A 492 4.14 -8.48 28.01
CA PRO A 492 3.64 -7.86 29.22
C PRO A 492 2.69 -6.69 28.90
N HIS A 493 1.70 -6.43 29.76
CA HIS A 493 0.69 -5.39 29.54
C HIS A 493 1.26 -3.96 29.51
N ASP A 494 2.44 -3.74 30.10
CA ASP A 494 3.18 -2.49 30.11
C ASP A 494 4.27 -2.43 29.02
N PHE A 495 4.28 -3.41 28.11
CA PHE A 495 5.25 -3.45 27.02
C PHE A 495 5.16 -2.19 26.17
N ASN A 496 6.25 -1.47 26.10
CA ASN A 496 6.43 -0.34 25.21
C ASN A 496 7.83 -0.47 24.57
N PRO A 497 7.93 -0.62 23.26
CA PRO A 497 9.22 -0.66 22.59
C PRO A 497 9.90 0.70 22.82
N VAL A 498 11.02 0.70 23.50
CA VAL A 498 11.81 1.91 23.70
C VAL A 498 12.43 2.27 22.36
N PRO A 499 12.16 3.46 21.80
CA PRO A 499 12.92 3.91 20.64
C PRO A 499 14.41 3.93 20.99
N PRO A 500 15.31 3.61 20.03
CA PRO A 500 16.74 3.69 20.30
C PRO A 500 17.03 5.09 20.83
N ARG A 501 17.70 5.16 21.97
CA ARG A 501 18.23 6.43 22.45
C ARG A 501 19.21 6.88 21.39
N HIS A 502 18.92 7.96 20.69
CA HIS A 502 19.98 8.75 20.07
C HIS A 502 20.85 9.23 21.24
N GLU A 503 21.90 8.51 21.55
CA GLU A 503 22.99 9.11 22.29
C GLU A 503 23.41 10.30 21.41
N PRO A 504 23.36 11.54 21.92
CA PRO A 504 23.91 12.65 21.18
C PRO A 504 25.35 12.25 20.89
N GLU A 505 25.72 12.20 19.61
CA GLU A 505 27.12 12.07 19.21
C GLU A 505 27.90 12.97 20.16
N GLN A 506 28.77 12.38 20.96
CA GLN A 506 29.74 13.14 21.74
C GLN A 506 30.47 13.96 20.69
N GLN A 507 30.09 15.24 20.57
CA GLN A 507 30.90 16.19 19.84
C GLN A 507 32.26 16.14 20.55
N ASP A 508 33.20 15.46 19.90
CA ASP A 508 34.60 15.51 20.27
C ASP A 508 34.93 16.99 20.48
N GLU A 509 35.13 17.36 21.74
CA GLU A 509 35.63 18.67 22.07
C GLU A 509 36.95 18.84 21.30
N LEU A 510 36.87 19.63 20.23
CA LEU A 510 38.06 20.04 19.49
C LEU A 510 39.00 20.66 20.54
N PRO A 511 40.25 20.17 20.68
CA PRO A 511 41.19 20.73 21.62
C PRO A 511 41.37 22.20 21.26
N LEU A 512 41.05 23.08 22.21
CA LEU A 512 41.36 24.49 22.17
C LEU A 512 42.88 24.59 21.94
N CYS A 513 43.30 24.90 20.73
CA CYS A 513 44.69 25.29 20.43
C CYS A 513 44.97 26.59 21.21
N ALA A 514 45.90 26.49 22.14
CA ALA A 514 46.53 27.60 22.83
C ALA A 514 47.35 28.51 21.93
#